data_9c29f429d8a0b49503b4cd96c7897e31
#
_entry.id   9c29f429d8a0b49503b4cd96c7897e31
#
_cell.length_a   1.000
_cell.length_b   1.000
_cell.length_c   1.000
_cell.angle_alpha   90.00
_cell.angle_beta   90.00
_cell.angle_gamma   90.00
#
_symmetry.space_group_name_H-M   'P 1'
#
loop_
_entity.id
_entity.type
_entity.pdbx_description
1 polymer ?
#
loop_
_entity_poly.entity_id
_entity_poly.type
_entity_poly.pdbx_seq_one_letter_code
_entity_poly.pdbx_strand_id
1 'polypeptide(L)'
;VVKDKNGKTIDEWDSTDKPHVITGVLNPGESYTMTETGAPDGFAYSEDITFTVNEDGTVDKVVMQDKKTHVSVSKTDITTGNELPGAHLIIKDKNGNTVAEWTSTDKPYELVGILKAGESYTLIEEAAPDGYAYAEEINFTVSKDGSIDRVIMEDKPTHISISKTDITTDQELPGAHITIKDKNGNVVEEWTSTDKPHEIVGKLIAGETYTLTEITAPNGYRVAESITFKVNRDGSVTSVVMKDQRIPTGSSHRSYTHKETTEKKQPETRTVVLTKRNTDGGLVSGAEYGIYLDDGTLVTTGVTGDNGRIELQIEPGNYYVQEISSPSGYSLNHTKYPLTVAADGTTEGKVDMVDDFAIVAISKLDVATLEPLEGAVFTMFTMDGTPVATATSGPEGYAEF
;
A
#
# COMPACT_ATOMS: atom_id res chain seq x y z
N VAL A 1 36.71 20.17 -17.64
CA VAL A 1 38.08 19.60 -17.59
C VAL A 1 38.61 19.50 -19.00
N VAL A 2 39.86 19.95 -19.24
CA VAL A 2 40.58 19.76 -20.50
C VAL A 2 41.70 18.73 -20.31
N LYS A 3 41.73 17.75 -21.20
CA LYS A 3 42.72 16.65 -21.18
C LYS A 3 43.54 16.59 -22.48
N ASP A 4 44.79 16.16 -22.37
CA ASP A 4 45.64 15.83 -23.51
C ASP A 4 45.24 14.47 -24.12
N LYS A 5 45.90 14.09 -25.24
CA LYS A 5 45.69 12.81 -25.95
C LYS A 5 46.02 11.56 -25.10
N ASN A 6 46.70 11.71 -23.97
CA ASN A 6 47.03 10.63 -23.04
C ASN A 6 46.05 10.56 -21.85
N GLY A 7 45.03 11.44 -21.83
CA GLY A 7 44.05 11.53 -20.76
C GLY A 7 44.53 12.31 -19.52
N LYS A 8 45.69 12.95 -19.59
CA LYS A 8 46.19 13.79 -18.50
C LYS A 8 45.44 15.10 -18.46
N THR A 9 44.91 15.47 -17.30
CA THR A 9 44.28 16.76 -17.05
C THR A 9 45.27 17.90 -17.20
N ILE A 10 44.97 18.86 -18.08
CA ILE A 10 45.73 20.06 -18.36
C ILE A 10 45.15 21.25 -17.60
N ASP A 11 43.81 21.37 -17.56
CA ASP A 11 43.11 22.44 -16.85
C ASP A 11 41.71 21.95 -16.38
N GLU A 12 41.24 22.53 -15.30
CA GLU A 12 39.95 22.21 -14.69
C GLU A 12 39.37 23.48 -14.01
N TRP A 13 38.09 23.75 -14.29
CA TRP A 13 37.41 24.93 -13.73
C TRP A 13 35.88 24.70 -13.63
N ASP A 14 35.24 25.50 -12.82
CA ASP A 14 33.78 25.67 -12.83
C ASP A 14 33.41 26.84 -13.78
N SER A 15 32.40 26.65 -14.61
CA SER A 15 31.91 27.67 -15.55
C SER A 15 31.31 28.87 -14.79
N THR A 16 31.49 30.08 -15.37
CA THR A 16 30.94 31.31 -14.84
C THR A 16 30.24 32.10 -15.97
N ASP A 17 29.83 33.34 -15.68
CA ASP A 17 29.28 34.26 -16.66
C ASP A 17 30.30 34.79 -17.69
N LYS A 18 31.60 34.40 -17.52
CA LYS A 18 32.66 34.82 -18.41
C LYS A 18 33.36 33.59 -19.01
N PRO A 19 33.88 33.69 -20.26
CA PRO A 19 34.71 32.66 -20.83
C PRO A 19 35.93 32.34 -19.97
N HIS A 20 36.26 31.06 -19.78
CA HIS A 20 37.50 30.63 -19.19
C HIS A 20 38.64 30.72 -20.23
N VAL A 21 39.79 31.22 -19.82
CA VAL A 21 40.98 31.43 -20.68
C VAL A 21 42.12 30.54 -20.21
N ILE A 22 42.56 29.64 -21.05
CA ILE A 22 43.71 28.77 -20.80
C ILE A 22 44.94 29.42 -21.42
N THR A 23 45.96 29.69 -20.62
CA THR A 23 47.17 30.40 -21.07
C THR A 23 48.45 29.62 -20.79
N GLY A 24 49.28 29.42 -21.81
CA GLY A 24 50.68 28.95 -21.65
C GLY A 24 50.86 27.48 -21.32
N VAL A 25 49.81 26.66 -21.39
CA VAL A 25 49.86 25.22 -21.07
C VAL A 25 49.48 24.30 -22.24
N LEU A 26 48.94 24.87 -23.33
CA LEU A 26 48.59 24.12 -24.54
C LEU A 26 49.74 24.23 -25.56
N ASN A 27 50.03 23.12 -26.26
CA ASN A 27 51.12 23.07 -27.26
C ASN A 27 50.52 23.22 -28.67
N PRO A 28 51.15 24.05 -29.57
CA PRO A 28 50.78 24.11 -30.95
C PRO A 28 50.82 22.74 -31.67
N GLY A 29 49.87 22.48 -32.55
CA GLY A 29 49.75 21.23 -33.28
C GLY A 29 49.11 20.07 -32.51
N GLU A 30 48.89 20.20 -31.23
CA GLU A 30 48.30 19.13 -30.39
C GLU A 30 46.78 19.28 -30.25
N SER A 31 46.10 18.12 -30.10
CA SER A 31 44.64 18.05 -29.87
C SER A 31 44.33 17.78 -28.39
N TYR A 32 43.27 18.37 -27.91
CA TYR A 32 42.79 18.29 -26.55
C TYR A 32 41.28 17.98 -26.54
N THR A 33 40.82 17.31 -25.48
CA THR A 33 39.42 17.03 -25.28
C THR A 33 38.93 17.81 -24.06
N MET A 34 37.86 18.59 -24.26
CA MET A 34 37.11 19.25 -23.20
C MET A 34 35.89 18.42 -22.84
N THR A 35 35.82 18.01 -21.57
CA THR A 35 34.79 17.15 -21.00
C THR A 35 34.07 17.90 -19.86
N GLU A 36 32.76 17.89 -19.84
CA GLU A 36 31.97 18.35 -18.72
C GLU A 36 31.87 17.24 -17.66
N THR A 37 32.28 17.50 -16.44
CA THR A 37 32.24 16.54 -15.32
C THR A 37 31.11 16.79 -14.34
N GLY A 38 30.43 17.95 -14.43
CA GLY A 38 29.27 18.35 -13.63
C GLY A 38 28.41 19.34 -14.40
N ALA A 39 27.20 18.97 -14.75
CA ALA A 39 26.23 19.88 -15.37
C ALA A 39 25.51 20.74 -14.33
N PRO A 40 25.12 21.98 -14.65
CA PRO A 40 24.24 22.78 -13.80
C PRO A 40 22.90 22.09 -13.53
N ASP A 41 22.27 22.48 -12.42
CA ASP A 41 20.94 21.93 -12.07
C ASP A 41 19.92 22.15 -13.21
N GLY A 42 19.23 21.09 -13.59
CA GLY A 42 18.25 21.12 -14.66
C GLY A 42 18.82 21.06 -16.08
N PHE A 43 20.12 20.85 -16.24
CA PHE A 43 20.79 20.68 -17.53
C PHE A 43 21.39 19.28 -17.66
N ALA A 44 21.46 18.82 -18.90
CA ALA A 44 22.15 17.62 -19.31
C ALA A 44 23.65 17.89 -19.46
N TYR A 45 24.47 16.87 -19.25
CA TYR A 45 25.88 16.95 -19.59
C TYR A 45 26.06 17.12 -21.10
N SER A 46 26.93 18.04 -21.49
CA SER A 46 27.34 18.20 -22.89
C SER A 46 28.22 17.04 -23.36
N GLU A 47 28.19 16.79 -24.66
CA GLU A 47 29.14 15.88 -25.30
C GLU A 47 30.59 16.45 -25.23
N ASP A 48 31.58 15.55 -25.19
CA ASP A 48 32.95 15.92 -25.24
C ASP A 48 33.29 16.69 -26.53
N ILE A 49 34.07 17.76 -26.42
CA ILE A 49 34.53 18.54 -27.56
C ILE A 49 36.05 18.35 -27.72
N THR A 50 36.46 17.84 -28.87
CA THR A 50 37.88 17.80 -29.24
C THR A 50 38.21 19.03 -30.08
N PHE A 51 39.30 19.72 -29.71
CA PHE A 51 39.85 20.87 -30.46
C PHE A 51 41.34 20.74 -30.63
N THR A 52 41.91 21.38 -31.64
CA THR A 52 43.33 21.39 -31.97
C THR A 52 43.90 22.80 -31.85
N VAL A 53 45.05 22.95 -31.25
CA VAL A 53 45.80 24.22 -31.23
C VAL A 53 46.55 24.36 -32.56
N ASN A 54 46.29 25.47 -33.30
CA ASN A 54 46.96 25.74 -34.54
C ASN A 54 48.50 25.90 -34.35
N GLU A 55 49.27 25.77 -35.42
CA GLU A 55 50.74 25.93 -35.43
C GLU A 55 51.20 27.32 -34.95
N ASP A 56 50.33 28.36 -35.15
CA ASP A 56 50.56 29.71 -34.68
C ASP A 56 50.16 29.98 -33.22
N GLY A 57 49.73 28.92 -32.55
CA GLY A 57 49.26 28.98 -31.15
C GLY A 57 47.85 29.47 -30.92
N THR A 58 47.09 29.72 -32.00
CA THR A 58 45.69 30.11 -31.90
C THR A 58 44.76 28.90 -31.76
N VAL A 59 43.58 29.10 -31.22
CA VAL A 59 42.46 28.12 -31.16
C VAL A 59 41.20 28.84 -31.59
N ASP A 60 40.40 28.24 -32.43
CA ASP A 60 39.06 28.72 -32.67
C ASP A 60 38.27 28.67 -31.35
N LYS A 61 37.36 29.61 -31.17
CA LYS A 61 36.53 29.63 -29.94
C LYS A 61 35.80 28.31 -29.79
N VAL A 62 36.12 27.60 -28.68
CA VAL A 62 35.43 26.37 -28.26
C VAL A 62 34.22 26.74 -27.46
N VAL A 63 33.03 26.27 -27.84
CA VAL A 63 31.75 26.55 -27.14
C VAL A 63 31.08 25.23 -26.81
N MET A 64 30.91 24.96 -25.54
CA MET A 64 30.13 23.86 -25.02
C MET A 64 28.71 24.40 -24.69
N GLN A 65 27.68 23.66 -25.08
CA GLN A 65 26.28 24.10 -24.91
C GLN A 65 25.48 22.99 -24.24
N ASP A 66 24.87 23.32 -23.10
CA ASP A 66 24.05 22.40 -22.35
C ASP A 66 22.59 22.50 -22.80
N LYS A 67 21.92 21.35 -22.82
CA LYS A 67 20.47 21.27 -23.04
C LYS A 67 19.79 21.09 -21.71
N LYS A 68 18.58 21.65 -21.56
CA LYS A 68 17.77 21.36 -20.40
C LYS A 68 17.39 19.88 -20.37
N THR A 69 17.37 19.30 -19.18
CA THR A 69 16.78 17.98 -18.98
C THR A 69 15.29 18.03 -19.33
N HIS A 70 14.79 16.94 -19.88
CA HIS A 70 13.37 16.84 -20.28
C HIS A 70 12.85 15.45 -19.95
N VAL A 71 11.89 15.38 -19.01
CA VAL A 71 11.25 14.14 -18.57
C VAL A 71 9.75 14.28 -18.75
N SER A 72 9.15 13.34 -19.47
CA SER A 72 7.71 13.24 -19.66
C SER A 72 7.14 12.16 -18.75
N VAL A 73 6.16 12.52 -17.93
CA VAL A 73 5.48 11.59 -17.00
C VAL A 73 4.03 11.42 -17.42
N SER A 74 3.63 10.19 -17.69
CA SER A 74 2.24 9.82 -17.96
C SER A 74 1.62 9.12 -16.78
N LYS A 75 0.37 9.47 -16.52
CA LYS A 75 -0.52 8.73 -15.63
C LYS A 75 -1.63 8.13 -16.47
N THR A 76 -1.70 6.80 -16.55
CA THR A 76 -2.62 6.13 -17.49
C THR A 76 -3.51 5.10 -16.82
N ASP A 77 -4.67 4.86 -17.41
CA ASP A 77 -5.53 3.73 -17.09
C ASP A 77 -4.96 2.46 -17.76
N ILE A 78 -4.62 1.44 -16.98
CA ILE A 78 -4.01 0.19 -17.48
C ILE A 78 -4.92 -0.57 -18.47
N THR A 79 -6.23 -0.36 -18.40
CA THR A 79 -7.22 -1.05 -19.25
C THR A 79 -7.32 -0.42 -20.64
N THR A 80 -7.26 0.91 -20.68
CA THR A 80 -7.48 1.69 -21.93
C THR A 80 -6.21 2.25 -22.51
N GLY A 81 -5.15 2.41 -21.69
CA GLY A 81 -3.90 3.08 -22.07
C GLY A 81 -4.03 4.60 -22.21
N ASN A 82 -5.19 5.16 -21.92
CA ASN A 82 -5.42 6.61 -22.00
C ASN A 82 -4.85 7.32 -20.76
N GLU A 83 -4.46 8.59 -20.95
CA GLU A 83 -4.10 9.44 -19.81
C GLU A 83 -5.28 9.53 -18.82
N LEU A 84 -4.96 9.45 -17.54
CA LEU A 84 -5.92 9.37 -16.44
C LEU A 84 -5.84 10.65 -15.58
N PRO A 85 -6.82 11.56 -15.70
CA PRO A 85 -6.87 12.78 -14.89
C PRO A 85 -7.23 12.52 -13.43
N GLY A 86 -6.75 13.40 -12.54
CA GLY A 86 -7.20 13.47 -11.14
C GLY A 86 -6.30 12.79 -10.12
N ALA A 87 -5.24 12.09 -10.53
CA ALA A 87 -4.22 11.57 -9.61
C ALA A 87 -3.36 12.70 -9.05
N HIS A 88 -3.10 12.72 -7.76
CA HIS A 88 -2.12 13.61 -7.14
C HIS A 88 -0.76 12.93 -7.09
N LEU A 89 0.22 13.48 -7.83
CA LEU A 89 1.53 12.90 -8.05
C LEU A 89 2.63 13.79 -7.50
N ILE A 90 3.64 13.17 -6.89
CA ILE A 90 4.85 13.85 -6.43
C ILE A 90 6.10 13.12 -6.92
N ILE A 91 7.16 13.88 -7.17
CA ILE A 91 8.50 13.34 -7.39
C ILE A 91 9.39 13.74 -6.22
N LYS A 92 10.07 12.77 -5.63
CA LYS A 92 11.05 12.96 -4.56
C LYS A 92 12.47 12.68 -5.03
N ASP A 93 13.43 13.46 -4.52
CA ASP A 93 14.85 13.18 -4.67
C ASP A 93 15.31 12.06 -3.71
N LYS A 94 16.57 11.65 -3.81
CA LYS A 94 17.20 10.63 -2.95
C LYS A 94 17.22 10.98 -1.45
N ASN A 95 16.96 12.22 -1.08
CA ASN A 95 16.89 12.68 0.32
C ASN A 95 15.44 12.77 0.82
N GLY A 96 14.46 12.38 -0.02
CA GLY A 96 13.05 12.46 0.30
C GLY A 96 12.40 13.84 0.11
N ASN A 97 13.13 14.84 -0.43
CA ASN A 97 12.57 16.16 -0.71
C ASN A 97 11.70 16.11 -1.95
N THR A 98 10.53 16.74 -1.90
CA THR A 98 9.66 16.92 -3.07
C THR A 98 10.30 17.92 -4.05
N VAL A 99 10.52 17.48 -5.29
CA VAL A 99 11.09 18.29 -6.37
C VAL A 99 10.05 18.69 -7.42
N ALA A 100 8.95 17.96 -7.52
CA ALA A 100 7.80 18.30 -8.35
C ALA A 100 6.52 17.70 -7.73
N GLU A 101 5.40 18.38 -7.96
CA GLU A 101 4.07 18.00 -7.45
C GLU A 101 3.01 18.54 -8.41
N TRP A 102 2.03 17.70 -8.80
CA TRP A 102 0.95 18.09 -9.70
C TRP A 102 -0.25 17.15 -9.62
N THR A 103 -1.36 17.58 -10.19
CA THR A 103 -2.51 16.71 -10.46
C THR A 103 -2.48 16.29 -11.92
N SER A 104 -2.62 14.99 -12.20
CA SER A 104 -2.64 14.44 -13.55
C SER A 104 -3.81 15.01 -14.39
N THR A 105 -3.59 15.09 -15.70
CA THR A 105 -4.56 15.60 -16.67
C THR A 105 -4.75 14.58 -17.81
N ASP A 106 -5.42 14.98 -18.88
CA ASP A 106 -5.56 14.24 -20.13
C ASP A 106 -4.30 14.23 -21.01
N LYS A 107 -3.15 14.70 -20.44
CA LYS A 107 -1.86 14.79 -21.14
C LYS A 107 -0.72 14.45 -20.18
N PRO A 108 0.42 13.95 -20.70
CA PRO A 108 1.64 13.81 -19.92
C PRO A 108 2.07 15.12 -19.26
N TYR A 109 2.68 15.03 -18.11
CA TYR A 109 3.29 16.15 -17.41
C TYR A 109 4.76 16.29 -17.83
N GLU A 110 5.15 17.49 -18.31
CA GLU A 110 6.48 17.76 -18.85
C GLU A 110 7.36 18.48 -17.81
N LEU A 111 8.44 17.84 -17.42
CA LEU A 111 9.46 18.36 -16.49
C LEU A 111 10.67 18.83 -17.30
N VAL A 112 10.72 20.14 -17.58
CA VAL A 112 11.81 20.74 -18.38
C VAL A 112 12.71 21.59 -17.50
N GLY A 113 13.97 21.19 -17.36
CA GLY A 113 14.95 21.91 -16.56
C GLY A 113 14.70 21.84 -15.05
N ILE A 114 14.03 20.81 -14.56
CA ILE A 114 13.69 20.64 -13.16
C ILE A 114 14.56 19.56 -12.52
N LEU A 115 14.70 18.42 -13.18
CA LEU A 115 15.45 17.27 -12.66
C LEU A 115 16.92 17.34 -13.08
N LYS A 116 17.81 16.88 -12.21
CA LYS A 116 19.27 16.86 -12.46
C LYS A 116 19.65 15.63 -13.26
N ALA A 117 20.48 15.79 -14.26
CA ALA A 117 21.07 14.68 -15.01
C ALA A 117 21.99 13.84 -14.09
N GLY A 118 21.91 12.51 -14.24
CA GLY A 118 22.66 11.54 -13.45
C GLY A 118 22.09 11.21 -12.08
N GLU A 119 20.99 11.85 -11.66
CA GLU A 119 20.35 11.61 -10.36
C GLU A 119 19.12 10.71 -10.49
N SER A 120 18.80 10.01 -9.38
CA SER A 120 17.64 9.13 -9.27
C SER A 120 16.53 9.79 -8.48
N TYR A 121 15.30 9.46 -8.85
CA TYR A 121 14.07 10.02 -8.29
C TYR A 121 13.04 8.93 -8.07
N THR A 122 12.07 9.19 -7.19
CA THR A 122 10.90 8.34 -6.95
C THR A 122 9.64 9.09 -7.30
N LEU A 123 8.83 8.56 -8.21
CA LEU A 123 7.47 9.03 -8.50
C LEU A 123 6.49 8.29 -7.60
N ILE A 124 5.66 9.04 -6.88
CA ILE A 124 4.71 8.54 -5.88
C ILE A 124 3.33 9.09 -6.19
N GLU A 125 2.31 8.25 -6.05
CA GLU A 125 0.91 8.66 -6.06
C GLU A 125 0.41 8.87 -4.64
N GLU A 126 0.14 10.11 -4.26
CA GLU A 126 -0.43 10.44 -2.94
C GLU A 126 -1.94 10.25 -2.90
N ALA A 127 -2.63 10.54 -4.00
CA ALA A 127 -4.06 10.28 -4.14
C ALA A 127 -4.37 9.74 -5.54
N ALA A 128 -5.02 8.58 -5.58
CA ALA A 128 -5.55 8.00 -6.83
C ALA A 128 -6.85 8.71 -7.24
N PRO A 129 -7.19 8.74 -8.53
CA PRO A 129 -8.49 9.21 -8.99
C PRO A 129 -9.63 8.35 -8.42
N ASP A 130 -10.81 8.95 -8.28
CA ASP A 130 -12.00 8.23 -7.82
C ASP A 130 -12.27 6.98 -8.68
N GLY A 131 -12.47 5.85 -8.01
CA GLY A 131 -12.72 4.58 -8.68
C GLY A 131 -11.47 3.81 -9.11
N TYR A 132 -10.28 4.30 -8.80
CA TYR A 132 -9.01 3.62 -9.11
C TYR A 132 -8.26 3.21 -7.86
N ALA A 133 -7.47 2.15 -8.00
CA ALA A 133 -6.49 1.71 -7.01
C ALA A 133 -5.22 2.55 -7.12
N TYR A 134 -4.53 2.75 -6.00
CA TYR A 134 -3.24 3.42 -6.01
C TYR A 134 -2.19 2.59 -6.77
N ALA A 135 -1.37 3.27 -7.57
CA ALA A 135 -0.21 2.66 -8.20
C ALA A 135 0.94 2.44 -7.21
N GLU A 136 1.83 1.51 -7.55
CA GLU A 136 3.11 1.37 -6.87
C GLU A 136 4.06 2.51 -7.24
N GLU A 137 4.99 2.83 -6.33
CA GLU A 137 6.01 3.85 -6.56
C GLU A 137 6.95 3.44 -7.70
N ILE A 138 7.41 4.41 -8.50
CA ILE A 138 8.33 4.18 -9.61
C ILE A 138 9.66 4.89 -9.34
N ASN A 139 10.74 4.11 -9.27
CA ASN A 139 12.09 4.65 -9.22
C ASN A 139 12.66 4.79 -10.63
N PHE A 140 13.21 5.97 -10.95
CA PHE A 140 13.81 6.25 -12.24
C PHE A 140 15.07 7.12 -12.11
N THR A 141 15.93 7.09 -13.12
CA THR A 141 17.18 7.87 -13.14
C THR A 141 17.23 8.70 -14.42
N VAL A 142 17.50 9.98 -14.30
CA VAL A 142 17.74 10.85 -15.45
C VAL A 142 19.17 10.59 -15.95
N SER A 143 19.31 10.17 -17.20
CA SER A 143 20.60 9.91 -17.81
C SER A 143 21.45 11.18 -17.89
N LYS A 144 22.80 11.03 -18.02
CA LYS A 144 23.71 12.19 -18.09
C LYS A 144 23.42 13.08 -19.30
N ASP A 145 23.03 12.51 -20.43
CA ASP A 145 22.61 13.24 -21.63
C ASP A 145 21.26 13.92 -21.51
N GLY A 146 20.64 13.86 -20.31
CA GLY A 146 19.33 14.45 -20.01
C GLY A 146 18.15 13.68 -20.58
N SER A 147 18.41 12.55 -21.25
CA SER A 147 17.37 11.68 -21.77
C SER A 147 16.82 10.79 -20.65
N ILE A 148 15.59 10.39 -20.80
CA ILE A 148 14.95 9.33 -20.04
C ILE A 148 13.87 8.73 -20.91
N ASP A 149 13.69 7.43 -20.80
CA ASP A 149 12.49 6.79 -21.30
C ASP A 149 11.27 7.37 -20.55
N ARG A 150 10.14 7.45 -21.26
CA ARG A 150 8.90 7.96 -20.69
C ARG A 150 8.57 7.23 -19.39
N VAL A 151 8.35 7.98 -18.31
CA VAL A 151 7.88 7.41 -17.03
C VAL A 151 6.37 7.24 -17.12
N ILE A 152 5.88 6.01 -17.02
CA ILE A 152 4.45 5.71 -17.10
C ILE A 152 4.01 5.08 -15.78
N MET A 153 3.09 5.71 -15.09
CA MET A 153 2.42 5.19 -13.91
C MET A 153 0.99 4.79 -14.28
N GLU A 154 0.67 3.52 -14.06
CA GLU A 154 -0.61 2.94 -14.48
C GLU A 154 -1.50 2.63 -13.29
N ASP A 155 -2.76 3.05 -13.35
CA ASP A 155 -3.78 2.64 -12.38
C ASP A 155 -4.74 1.62 -12.97
N LYS A 156 -5.20 0.72 -12.11
CA LYS A 156 -6.30 -0.19 -12.41
C LYS A 156 -7.58 0.30 -11.73
N PRO A 157 -8.75 0.20 -12.39
CA PRO A 157 -10.02 0.44 -11.72
C PRO A 157 -10.17 -0.45 -10.48
N THR A 158 -10.77 0.06 -9.41
CA THR A 158 -11.19 -0.78 -8.29
C THR A 158 -12.19 -1.83 -8.79
N HIS A 159 -12.07 -3.06 -8.31
CA HIS A 159 -12.94 -4.17 -8.74
C HIS A 159 -13.35 -4.99 -7.52
N ILE A 160 -14.62 -4.91 -7.18
CA ILE A 160 -15.21 -5.55 -6.00
C ILE A 160 -16.31 -6.48 -6.43
N SER A 161 -16.28 -7.74 -5.97
CA SER A 161 -17.30 -8.73 -6.17
C SER A 161 -18.06 -8.96 -4.87
N ILE A 162 -19.37 -8.83 -4.90
CA ILE A 162 -20.24 -9.00 -3.73
C ILE A 162 -21.24 -10.13 -3.97
N SER A 163 -21.17 -11.15 -3.12
CA SER A 163 -22.08 -12.28 -3.12
C SER A 163 -23.24 -12.06 -2.15
N LYS A 164 -24.44 -12.45 -2.60
CA LYS A 164 -25.62 -12.56 -1.77
C LYS A 164 -26.08 -14.01 -1.74
N THR A 165 -25.91 -14.71 -0.62
CA THR A 165 -26.10 -16.17 -0.56
C THR A 165 -27.09 -16.62 0.48
N ASP A 166 -27.63 -17.83 0.31
CA ASP A 166 -28.40 -18.56 1.33
C ASP A 166 -27.41 -19.15 2.35
N ILE A 167 -27.57 -18.83 3.63
CA ILE A 167 -26.65 -19.26 4.71
C ILE A 167 -26.50 -20.78 4.85
N THR A 168 -27.49 -21.56 4.37
CA THR A 168 -27.51 -23.01 4.49
C THR A 168 -26.85 -23.71 3.32
N THR A 169 -26.98 -23.14 2.11
CA THR A 169 -26.53 -23.78 0.87
C THR A 169 -25.31 -23.11 0.25
N ASP A 170 -24.95 -21.91 0.72
CA ASP A 170 -23.93 -21.01 0.14
C ASP A 170 -24.14 -20.70 -1.35
N GLN A 171 -25.33 -20.96 -1.88
CA GLN A 171 -25.69 -20.63 -3.25
C GLN A 171 -26.13 -19.18 -3.35
N GLU A 172 -25.79 -18.53 -4.48
CA GLU A 172 -26.28 -17.17 -4.77
C GLU A 172 -27.81 -17.11 -4.66
N LEU A 173 -28.29 -16.03 -4.06
CA LEU A 173 -29.70 -15.84 -3.69
C LEU A 173 -30.28 -14.66 -4.47
N PRO A 174 -31.08 -14.89 -5.52
CA PRO A 174 -31.70 -13.83 -6.31
C PRO A 174 -32.85 -13.12 -5.57
N GLY A 175 -33.04 -11.84 -5.89
CA GLY A 175 -34.23 -11.07 -5.51
C GLY A 175 -34.06 -10.23 -4.24
N ALA A 176 -32.89 -10.14 -3.64
CA ALA A 176 -32.59 -9.19 -2.59
C ALA A 176 -32.34 -7.78 -3.17
N HIS A 177 -32.95 -6.75 -2.61
CA HIS A 177 -32.65 -5.36 -2.96
C HIS A 177 -31.57 -4.82 -2.03
N ILE A 178 -30.42 -4.46 -2.58
CA ILE A 178 -29.19 -4.17 -1.82
C ILE A 178 -28.67 -2.79 -2.23
N THR A 179 -28.13 -2.05 -1.25
CA THR A 179 -27.47 -0.75 -1.45
C THR A 179 -26.10 -0.72 -0.81
N ILE A 180 -25.16 0.02 -1.42
CA ILE A 180 -23.91 0.43 -0.81
C ILE A 180 -23.98 1.93 -0.54
N LYS A 181 -23.60 2.32 0.67
CA LYS A 181 -23.52 3.72 1.10
C LYS A 181 -22.10 4.10 1.48
N ASP A 182 -21.73 5.34 1.15
CA ASP A 182 -20.48 5.96 1.62
C ASP A 182 -20.59 6.33 3.12
N LYS A 183 -19.48 6.85 3.67
CA LYS A 183 -19.40 7.33 5.07
C LYS A 183 -20.38 8.48 5.41
N ASN A 184 -20.91 9.18 4.42
CA ASN A 184 -21.87 10.27 4.58
C ASN A 184 -23.32 9.79 4.47
N GLY A 185 -23.54 8.48 4.16
CA GLY A 185 -24.84 7.88 3.95
C GLY A 185 -25.40 8.02 2.54
N ASN A 186 -24.63 8.55 1.58
CA ASN A 186 -25.03 8.63 0.17
C ASN A 186 -25.00 7.24 -0.46
N VAL A 187 -26.01 6.90 -1.27
CA VAL A 187 -26.02 5.66 -2.04
C VAL A 187 -25.05 5.79 -3.21
N VAL A 188 -24.05 4.92 -3.27
CA VAL A 188 -23.04 4.85 -4.34
C VAL A 188 -23.30 3.70 -5.32
N GLU A 189 -24.02 2.66 -4.88
CA GLU A 189 -24.44 1.53 -5.70
C GLU A 189 -25.76 0.96 -5.17
N GLU A 190 -26.62 0.49 -6.08
CA GLU A 190 -27.92 -0.11 -5.76
C GLU A 190 -28.28 -1.15 -6.83
N TRP A 191 -28.68 -2.36 -6.39
CA TRP A 191 -29.03 -3.44 -7.33
C TRP A 191 -29.99 -4.46 -6.71
N THR A 192 -30.54 -5.32 -7.54
CA THR A 192 -31.22 -6.54 -7.12
C THR A 192 -30.32 -7.74 -7.35
N SER A 193 -30.10 -8.57 -6.32
CA SER A 193 -29.25 -9.76 -6.41
C SER A 193 -29.75 -10.75 -7.45
N THR A 194 -28.82 -11.47 -8.07
CA THR A 194 -29.08 -12.48 -9.09
C THR A 194 -28.50 -13.83 -8.66
N ASP A 195 -28.42 -14.77 -9.58
CA ASP A 195 -27.77 -16.08 -9.43
C ASP A 195 -26.22 -16.00 -9.55
N LYS A 196 -25.65 -14.79 -9.53
CA LYS A 196 -24.21 -14.52 -9.63
C LYS A 196 -23.83 -13.37 -8.70
N PRO A 197 -22.57 -13.30 -8.27
CA PRO A 197 -22.04 -12.12 -7.57
C PRO A 197 -22.27 -10.83 -8.38
N HIS A 198 -22.45 -9.73 -7.67
CA HIS A 198 -22.54 -8.39 -8.26
C HIS A 198 -21.14 -7.79 -8.37
N GLU A 199 -20.72 -7.44 -9.60
CA GLU A 199 -19.40 -6.87 -9.88
C GLU A 199 -19.49 -5.34 -9.93
N ILE A 200 -18.64 -4.67 -9.14
CA ILE A 200 -18.56 -3.22 -9.03
C ILE A 200 -17.18 -2.79 -9.51
N VAL A 201 -17.11 -2.11 -10.64
CA VAL A 201 -15.86 -1.69 -11.25
C VAL A 201 -15.80 -0.18 -11.37
N GLY A 202 -14.73 0.44 -10.88
CA GLY A 202 -14.46 1.85 -11.04
C GLY A 202 -15.42 2.80 -10.31
N LYS A 203 -16.17 2.32 -9.30
CA LYS A 203 -17.15 3.13 -8.57
C LYS A 203 -16.77 3.43 -7.12
N LEU A 204 -16.04 2.52 -6.48
CA LEU A 204 -15.65 2.66 -5.08
C LEU A 204 -14.25 3.22 -4.98
N ILE A 205 -14.04 4.15 -4.06
CA ILE A 205 -12.77 4.86 -3.86
C ILE A 205 -11.85 4.02 -2.98
N ALA A 206 -10.62 3.78 -3.43
CA ALA A 206 -9.60 3.08 -2.65
C ALA A 206 -9.25 3.85 -1.37
N GLY A 207 -9.13 3.13 -0.26
CA GLY A 207 -8.91 3.69 1.07
C GLY A 207 -10.18 4.05 1.85
N GLU A 208 -11.35 4.13 1.20
CA GLU A 208 -12.62 4.52 1.83
C GLU A 208 -13.39 3.31 2.37
N THR A 209 -14.31 3.59 3.30
CA THR A 209 -15.16 2.59 3.97
C THR A 209 -16.60 2.76 3.53
N TYR A 210 -17.27 1.65 3.30
CA TYR A 210 -18.64 1.57 2.80
C TYR A 210 -19.51 0.67 3.66
N THR A 211 -20.82 0.90 3.62
CA THR A 211 -21.83 0.06 4.29
C THR A 211 -22.72 -0.59 3.25
N LEU A 212 -22.74 -1.92 3.22
CA LEU A 212 -23.63 -2.75 2.43
C LEU A 212 -24.90 -3.01 3.25
N THR A 213 -26.06 -2.70 2.70
CA THR A 213 -27.35 -2.85 3.40
C THR A 213 -28.35 -3.54 2.49
N GLU A 214 -29.01 -4.56 3.01
CA GLU A 214 -30.17 -5.15 2.37
C GLU A 214 -31.43 -4.36 2.73
N ILE A 215 -32.11 -3.83 1.75
CA ILE A 215 -33.34 -3.08 1.92
C ILE A 215 -34.55 -4.03 1.99
N THR A 216 -34.58 -5.03 1.10
CA THR A 216 -35.60 -6.08 1.09
C THR A 216 -34.94 -7.43 0.78
N ALA A 217 -35.30 -8.44 1.59
CA ALA A 217 -34.90 -9.81 1.35
C ALA A 217 -35.77 -10.50 0.32
N PRO A 218 -35.29 -11.56 -0.34
CA PRO A 218 -36.09 -12.41 -1.19
C PRO A 218 -37.24 -13.08 -0.43
N ASN A 219 -38.30 -13.46 -1.15
CA ASN A 219 -39.44 -14.15 -0.54
C ASN A 219 -39.03 -15.41 0.23
N GLY A 220 -39.44 -15.48 1.51
CA GLY A 220 -39.11 -16.61 2.38
C GLY A 220 -37.82 -16.46 3.17
N TYR A 221 -37.15 -15.32 3.07
CA TYR A 221 -35.92 -15.01 3.80
C TYR A 221 -36.08 -13.79 4.72
N ARG A 222 -35.21 -13.71 5.70
CA ARG A 222 -35.09 -12.54 6.60
C ARG A 222 -34.07 -11.58 6.01
N VAL A 223 -34.29 -10.28 6.20
CA VAL A 223 -33.31 -9.24 5.86
C VAL A 223 -32.03 -9.48 6.67
N ALA A 224 -30.89 -9.50 5.98
CA ALA A 224 -29.58 -9.63 6.58
C ALA A 224 -29.17 -8.35 7.32
N GLU A 225 -28.24 -8.49 8.26
CA GLU A 225 -27.58 -7.34 8.89
C GLU A 225 -26.67 -6.61 7.89
N SER A 226 -26.51 -5.30 8.10
CA SER A 226 -25.61 -4.50 7.28
C SER A 226 -24.15 -4.88 7.53
N ILE A 227 -23.33 -4.86 6.46
CA ILE A 227 -21.92 -5.17 6.49
C ILE A 227 -21.12 -3.90 6.20
N THR A 228 -20.16 -3.55 7.06
CA THR A 228 -19.20 -2.48 6.77
C THR A 228 -17.92 -3.09 6.22
N PHE A 229 -17.41 -2.55 5.12
CA PHE A 229 -16.16 -3.01 4.50
C PHE A 229 -15.31 -1.83 4.02
N LYS A 230 -14.00 -2.03 3.94
CA LYS A 230 -13.04 -1.05 3.45
C LYS A 230 -12.46 -1.50 2.11
N VAL A 231 -12.36 -0.59 1.16
CA VAL A 231 -11.58 -0.78 -0.06
C VAL A 231 -10.12 -0.43 0.25
N ASN A 232 -9.21 -1.38 0.12
CA ASN A 232 -7.79 -1.14 0.37
C ASN A 232 -7.18 -0.21 -0.70
N ARG A 233 -6.01 0.35 -0.44
CA ARG A 233 -5.33 1.22 -1.41
C ARG A 233 -5.03 0.52 -2.74
N ASP A 234 -4.72 -0.77 -2.73
CA ASP A 234 -4.51 -1.60 -3.92
C ASP A 234 -5.80 -1.98 -4.67
N GLY A 235 -6.95 -1.43 -4.25
CA GLY A 235 -8.26 -1.69 -4.82
C GLY A 235 -8.88 -3.02 -4.41
N SER A 236 -8.21 -3.81 -3.57
CA SER A 236 -8.77 -5.05 -3.03
C SER A 236 -9.75 -4.78 -1.90
N VAL A 237 -10.65 -5.73 -1.66
CA VAL A 237 -11.48 -5.82 -0.46
C VAL A 237 -11.37 -7.21 0.12
N THR A 238 -11.56 -7.33 1.43
CA THR A 238 -11.87 -8.64 2.01
C THR A 238 -13.19 -9.12 1.39
N SER A 239 -13.28 -10.40 1.06
CA SER A 239 -14.49 -10.97 0.45
C SER A 239 -15.76 -10.51 1.18
N VAL A 240 -16.68 -9.86 0.46
CA VAL A 240 -17.95 -9.38 1.02
C VAL A 240 -19.07 -10.33 0.60
N VAL A 241 -19.54 -11.12 1.56
CA VAL A 241 -20.63 -12.08 1.36
C VAL A 241 -21.75 -11.75 2.32
N MET A 242 -22.91 -11.38 1.80
CA MET A 242 -24.11 -11.14 2.59
C MET A 242 -25.00 -12.39 2.57
N LYS A 243 -25.30 -12.94 3.74
CA LYS A 243 -25.98 -14.22 3.89
C LYS A 243 -27.40 -14.05 4.46
N ASP A 244 -28.39 -14.67 3.85
CA ASP A 244 -29.76 -14.69 4.33
C ASP A 244 -30.15 -16.02 4.94
N GLN A 245 -30.96 -15.93 5.98
CA GLN A 245 -31.58 -17.07 6.64
C GLN A 245 -33.03 -17.26 6.18
N ARG A 246 -33.40 -18.48 5.82
CA ARG A 246 -34.79 -18.83 5.50
C ARG A 246 -35.70 -18.63 6.70
N ILE A 247 -36.90 -18.11 6.46
CA ILE A 247 -37.98 -18.08 7.44
C ILE A 247 -38.50 -19.52 7.58
N PRO A 248 -38.46 -20.14 8.78
CA PRO A 248 -39.01 -21.47 8.95
C PRO A 248 -40.50 -21.53 8.55
N THR A 249 -40.84 -22.33 7.54
CA THR A 249 -42.23 -22.62 7.20
C THR A 249 -42.74 -23.61 8.23
N GLY A 250 -43.54 -23.11 9.18
CA GLY A 250 -44.19 -23.93 10.18
C GLY A 250 -45.09 -24.96 9.52
N SER A 251 -44.91 -26.22 9.86
CA SER A 251 -45.78 -27.35 9.50
C SER A 251 -47.20 -27.07 9.99
N SER A 252 -48.18 -27.24 9.06
CA SER A 252 -49.61 -26.98 9.24
C SER A 252 -50.29 -27.79 10.34
N HIS A 253 -51.22 -27.16 11.00
CA HIS A 253 -52.42 -27.62 11.73
C HIS A 253 -52.27 -28.17 13.15
N ARG A 254 -52.59 -27.28 14.09
CA ARG A 254 -53.77 -27.52 14.98
C ARG A 254 -54.25 -26.19 15.56
N SER A 255 -55.51 -25.90 15.29
CA SER A 255 -56.32 -24.86 15.94
C SER A 255 -56.40 -25.10 17.45
N TYR A 256 -55.92 -24.17 18.26
CA TYR A 256 -56.45 -23.86 19.58
C TYR A 256 -56.22 -22.36 19.83
N THR A 257 -57.36 -21.66 19.97
CA THR A 257 -57.47 -20.30 20.45
C THR A 257 -56.87 -20.21 21.87
N HIS A 258 -55.76 -19.51 22.01
CA HIS A 258 -55.41 -18.81 23.25
C HIS A 258 -54.59 -17.58 22.91
N LYS A 259 -55.14 -16.46 23.33
CA LYS A 259 -54.56 -15.14 23.26
C LYS A 259 -53.51 -15.08 24.39
N GLU A 260 -52.25 -15.26 24.05
CA GLU A 260 -51.13 -14.88 24.88
C GLU A 260 -50.19 -13.99 24.10
N THR A 261 -50.04 -12.78 24.58
CA THR A 261 -48.98 -11.85 24.26
C THR A 261 -47.69 -12.47 24.72
N THR A 262 -46.99 -13.16 23.82
CA THR A 262 -45.58 -13.55 24.07
C THR A 262 -44.70 -12.40 23.63
N GLU A 263 -44.15 -11.69 24.61
CA GLU A 263 -42.92 -10.91 24.46
C GLU A 263 -41.86 -11.82 23.78
N LYS A 264 -41.25 -11.34 22.71
CA LYS A 264 -40.07 -11.99 22.10
C LYS A 264 -38.99 -12.02 23.16
N LYS A 265 -38.70 -13.17 23.75
CA LYS A 265 -37.54 -13.38 24.60
C LYS A 265 -36.32 -13.12 23.73
N GLN A 266 -35.60 -12.05 24.03
CA GLN A 266 -34.31 -11.76 23.43
C GLN A 266 -33.38 -12.96 23.70
N PRO A 267 -32.56 -13.44 22.74
CA PRO A 267 -31.66 -14.54 23.00
C PRO A 267 -30.80 -14.24 24.23
N GLU A 268 -30.68 -15.20 25.13
CA GLU A 268 -29.90 -15.03 26.33
C GLU A 268 -28.41 -15.17 25.99
N THR A 269 -27.73 -14.04 25.79
CA THR A 269 -26.27 -14.02 25.61
C THR A 269 -25.54 -14.24 26.94
N ARG A 270 -24.29 -14.65 26.85
CA ARG A 270 -23.37 -14.84 27.98
C ARG A 270 -22.12 -14.00 27.75
N THR A 271 -21.58 -13.47 28.83
CA THR A 271 -20.32 -12.69 28.76
C THR A 271 -19.15 -13.63 28.61
N VAL A 272 -18.39 -13.49 27.52
CA VAL A 272 -17.11 -14.17 27.28
C VAL A 272 -16.01 -13.15 27.41
N VAL A 273 -14.99 -13.48 28.19
CA VAL A 273 -13.79 -12.67 28.38
C VAL A 273 -12.61 -13.35 27.72
N LEU A 274 -12.04 -12.70 26.71
CA LEU A 274 -10.78 -13.15 26.08
C LEU A 274 -9.64 -12.30 26.61
N THR A 275 -8.46 -12.91 26.80
CA THR A 275 -7.26 -12.21 27.27
C THR A 275 -6.13 -12.42 26.26
N LYS A 276 -5.46 -11.34 25.91
CA LYS A 276 -4.31 -11.33 25.02
C LYS A 276 -3.02 -11.05 25.78
N ARG A 277 -2.01 -11.89 25.55
CA ARG A 277 -0.67 -11.76 26.14
C ARG A 277 0.40 -11.88 25.06
N ASN A 278 1.57 -11.36 25.34
CA ASN A 278 2.79 -11.69 24.60
C ASN A 278 3.48 -12.92 25.25
N THR A 279 4.53 -13.41 24.60
CA THR A 279 5.34 -14.54 25.07
C THR A 279 5.99 -14.30 26.44
N ASP A 280 6.23 -13.04 26.82
CA ASP A 280 6.75 -12.65 28.14
C ASP A 280 5.66 -12.59 29.22
N GLY A 281 4.39 -12.86 28.86
CA GLY A 281 3.23 -12.83 29.74
C GLY A 281 2.61 -11.44 29.93
N GLY A 282 3.14 -10.39 29.28
CA GLY A 282 2.58 -9.05 29.27
C GLY A 282 1.22 -8.98 28.57
N LEU A 283 0.34 -8.09 29.01
CA LEU A 283 -0.97 -7.86 28.40
C LEU A 283 -0.81 -7.03 27.13
N VAL A 284 -1.54 -7.39 26.05
CA VAL A 284 -1.44 -6.77 24.74
C VAL A 284 -2.75 -6.07 24.39
N SER A 285 -2.69 -4.75 24.17
CA SER A 285 -3.79 -3.89 23.72
C SER A 285 -3.80 -3.75 22.19
N GLY A 286 -4.98 -3.54 21.59
CA GLY A 286 -5.12 -3.24 20.17
C GLY A 286 -5.17 -4.46 19.24
N ALA A 287 -5.15 -5.69 19.75
CA ALA A 287 -5.36 -6.90 18.96
C ALA A 287 -6.86 -7.10 18.67
N GLU A 288 -7.23 -7.29 17.40
CA GLU A 288 -8.61 -7.56 16.99
C GLU A 288 -8.84 -9.07 16.84
N TYR A 289 -9.89 -9.57 17.42
CA TYR A 289 -10.31 -10.97 17.36
C TYR A 289 -11.70 -11.11 16.80
N GLY A 290 -11.88 -12.16 15.96
CA GLY A 290 -13.17 -12.67 15.54
C GLY A 290 -13.57 -13.92 16.30
N ILE A 291 -14.87 -14.02 16.63
CA ILE A 291 -15.50 -15.27 17.07
C ILE A 291 -16.28 -15.82 15.88
N TYR A 292 -16.04 -17.08 15.57
CA TYR A 292 -16.60 -17.74 14.40
C TYR A 292 -17.32 -19.02 14.77
N LEU A 293 -18.34 -19.38 14.02
CA LEU A 293 -18.90 -20.73 14.02
C LEU A 293 -17.92 -21.71 13.37
N ASP A 294 -18.12 -23.01 13.60
CA ASP A 294 -17.26 -24.08 13.01
C ASP A 294 -17.20 -24.04 11.48
N ASP A 295 -18.22 -23.50 10.84
CA ASP A 295 -18.29 -23.33 9.38
C ASP A 295 -17.53 -22.10 8.84
N GLY A 296 -16.91 -21.32 9.74
CA GLY A 296 -16.16 -20.11 9.39
C GLY A 296 -16.99 -18.82 9.40
N THR A 297 -18.27 -18.88 9.77
CA THR A 297 -19.13 -17.70 9.87
C THR A 297 -18.67 -16.82 11.04
N LEU A 298 -18.37 -15.55 10.78
CA LEU A 298 -18.04 -14.57 11.80
C LEU A 298 -19.31 -14.21 12.60
N VAL A 299 -19.25 -14.39 13.92
CA VAL A 299 -20.34 -14.05 14.83
C VAL A 299 -20.21 -12.63 15.37
N THR A 300 -19.03 -12.26 15.79
CA THR A 300 -18.72 -10.93 16.32
C THR A 300 -17.21 -10.69 16.33
N THR A 301 -16.82 -9.43 16.48
CA THR A 301 -15.41 -9.04 16.67
C THR A 301 -15.27 -8.21 17.94
N GLY A 302 -14.03 -8.09 18.42
CA GLY A 302 -13.68 -7.19 19.50
C GLY A 302 -12.18 -6.89 19.48
N VAL A 303 -11.82 -5.74 20.04
CA VAL A 303 -10.43 -5.28 20.15
C VAL A 303 -10.01 -5.28 21.61
N THR A 304 -8.81 -5.78 21.92
CA THR A 304 -8.27 -5.77 23.28
C THR A 304 -8.04 -4.34 23.77
N GLY A 305 -8.58 -4.04 24.94
CA GLY A 305 -8.33 -2.77 25.62
C GLY A 305 -6.93 -2.74 26.30
N ASP A 306 -6.63 -1.64 27.00
CA ASP A 306 -5.36 -1.44 27.70
C ASP A 306 -5.04 -2.50 28.77
N ASN A 307 -6.06 -3.22 29.22
CA ASN A 307 -5.94 -4.36 30.12
C ASN A 307 -5.75 -5.70 29.38
N GLY A 308 -5.52 -5.68 28.07
CA GLY A 308 -5.36 -6.86 27.22
C GLY A 308 -6.60 -7.74 27.13
N ARG A 309 -7.81 -7.24 27.41
CA ARG A 309 -9.05 -8.02 27.47
C ARG A 309 -10.10 -7.50 26.49
N ILE A 310 -10.93 -8.45 26.04
CA ILE A 310 -12.15 -8.19 25.29
C ILE A 310 -13.31 -8.85 26.06
N GLU A 311 -14.41 -8.14 26.23
CA GLU A 311 -15.66 -8.68 26.79
C GLU A 311 -16.72 -8.69 25.68
N LEU A 312 -17.23 -9.88 25.35
CA LEU A 312 -18.21 -10.10 24.29
C LEU A 312 -19.46 -10.78 24.81
N GLN A 313 -20.61 -10.43 24.24
CA GLN A 313 -21.90 -11.05 24.55
C GLN A 313 -22.22 -12.10 23.48
N ILE A 314 -22.12 -13.39 23.84
CA ILE A 314 -22.23 -14.53 22.91
C ILE A 314 -23.37 -15.44 23.33
N GLU A 315 -24.16 -15.95 22.40
CA GLU A 315 -25.15 -16.99 22.66
C GLU A 315 -24.46 -18.31 23.04
N PRO A 316 -25.09 -19.18 23.84
CA PRO A 316 -24.57 -20.53 24.06
C PRO A 316 -24.38 -21.28 22.74
N GLY A 317 -23.18 -21.89 22.55
CA GLY A 317 -22.83 -22.58 21.32
C GLY A 317 -21.35 -22.97 21.25
N ASN A 318 -20.96 -23.59 20.15
CA ASN A 318 -19.57 -23.91 19.83
C ASN A 318 -19.01 -22.93 18.79
N TYR A 319 -17.82 -22.45 19.06
CA TYR A 319 -17.14 -21.42 18.30
C TYR A 319 -15.66 -21.69 18.19
N TYR A 320 -14.97 -20.96 17.33
CA TYR A 320 -13.54 -20.74 17.47
C TYR A 320 -13.22 -19.25 17.47
N VAL A 321 -12.13 -18.91 18.12
CA VAL A 321 -11.58 -17.54 18.17
C VAL A 321 -10.35 -17.50 17.31
N GLN A 322 -10.20 -16.46 16.48
CA GLN A 322 -9.03 -16.23 15.64
C GLN A 322 -8.69 -14.74 15.62
N GLU A 323 -7.41 -14.42 15.63
CA GLU A 323 -6.95 -13.06 15.48
C GLU A 323 -7.16 -12.58 14.05
N ILE A 324 -7.71 -11.37 13.90
CA ILE A 324 -7.96 -10.69 12.61
C ILE A 324 -6.82 -9.73 12.31
N SER A 325 -6.39 -8.97 13.33
CA SER A 325 -5.24 -8.06 13.22
C SER A 325 -4.48 -7.99 14.53
N SER A 326 -3.15 -7.98 14.45
CA SER A 326 -2.26 -7.78 15.60
C SER A 326 -1.83 -6.32 15.70
N PRO A 327 -1.58 -5.82 16.92
CA PRO A 327 -1.04 -4.48 17.11
C PRO A 327 0.42 -4.39 16.64
N SER A 328 0.90 -3.16 16.46
CA SER A 328 2.27 -2.89 16.05
C SER A 328 3.29 -3.57 16.98
N GLY A 329 4.29 -4.23 16.40
CA GLY A 329 5.34 -4.96 17.12
C GLY A 329 5.03 -6.43 17.40
N TYR A 330 3.89 -6.95 16.95
CA TYR A 330 3.51 -8.34 17.12
C TYR A 330 3.20 -9.02 15.80
N SER A 331 3.48 -10.33 15.71
CA SER A 331 3.11 -11.15 14.56
C SER A 331 1.64 -11.55 14.64
N LEU A 332 0.96 -11.63 13.49
CA LEU A 332 -0.44 -12.08 13.42
C LEU A 332 -0.52 -13.58 13.69
N ASN A 333 -1.34 -13.95 14.69
CA ASN A 333 -1.55 -15.33 15.09
C ASN A 333 -2.75 -15.95 14.36
N HIS A 334 -2.49 -16.78 13.37
CA HIS A 334 -3.52 -17.47 12.56
C HIS A 334 -4.16 -18.68 13.24
N THR A 335 -3.79 -19.00 14.48
CA THR A 335 -4.31 -20.16 15.20
C THR A 335 -5.80 -20.00 15.50
N LYS A 336 -6.58 -21.04 15.22
CA LYS A 336 -7.99 -21.14 15.62
C LYS A 336 -8.07 -21.77 17.01
N TYR A 337 -8.59 -21.02 17.97
CA TYR A 337 -8.76 -21.47 19.34
C TYR A 337 -10.21 -21.91 19.58
N PRO A 338 -10.50 -23.17 19.89
CA PRO A 338 -11.87 -23.60 20.17
C PRO A 338 -12.43 -22.93 21.42
N LEU A 339 -13.71 -22.58 21.36
CA LEU A 339 -14.45 -21.91 22.43
C LEU A 339 -15.87 -22.48 22.50
N THR A 340 -16.25 -23.05 23.64
CA THR A 340 -17.62 -23.46 23.93
C THR A 340 -18.22 -22.53 24.97
N VAL A 341 -19.41 -21.99 24.71
CA VAL A 341 -20.18 -21.18 25.64
C VAL A 341 -21.40 -21.97 26.07
N ALA A 342 -21.45 -22.39 27.33
CA ALA A 342 -22.55 -23.17 27.88
C ALA A 342 -23.75 -22.29 28.26
N ALA A 343 -24.93 -22.89 28.36
CA ALA A 343 -26.17 -22.18 28.72
C ALA A 343 -26.13 -21.56 30.14
N ASP A 344 -25.33 -22.11 31.04
CA ASP A 344 -25.10 -21.57 32.41
C ASP A 344 -24.08 -20.44 32.47
N GLY A 345 -23.45 -20.09 31.31
CA GLY A 345 -22.44 -19.05 31.21
C GLY A 345 -21.01 -19.54 31.42
N THR A 346 -20.79 -20.84 31.67
CA THR A 346 -19.44 -21.40 31.69
C THR A 346 -18.84 -21.41 30.28
N THR A 347 -17.55 -21.20 30.17
CA THR A 347 -16.78 -21.26 28.92
C THR A 347 -15.73 -22.35 29.00
N GLU A 348 -15.66 -23.18 27.98
CA GLU A 348 -14.59 -24.17 27.79
C GLU A 348 -13.79 -23.82 26.54
N GLY A 349 -12.46 -24.01 26.62
CA GLY A 349 -11.54 -23.72 25.55
C GLY A 349 -10.46 -22.70 25.95
N LYS A 350 -9.66 -22.27 24.98
CA LYS A 350 -8.56 -21.35 25.22
C LYS A 350 -9.06 -19.90 25.10
N VAL A 351 -9.17 -19.23 26.22
CA VAL A 351 -9.55 -17.82 26.33
C VAL A 351 -8.37 -16.88 26.57
N ASP A 352 -7.18 -17.42 26.85
CA ASP A 352 -5.91 -16.71 26.88
C ASP A 352 -5.13 -17.01 25.59
N MET A 353 -4.82 -15.97 24.82
CA MET A 353 -4.12 -16.06 23.53
C MET A 353 -2.77 -15.36 23.63
N VAL A 354 -1.77 -15.93 22.98
CA VAL A 354 -0.37 -15.46 23.06
C VAL A 354 0.16 -15.18 21.67
N ASP A 355 0.78 -14.01 21.48
CA ASP A 355 1.52 -13.66 20.29
C ASP A 355 3.01 -13.59 20.52
N ASP A 356 3.74 -13.94 19.47
CA ASP A 356 5.16 -13.65 19.39
C ASP A 356 5.38 -12.20 18.93
N PHE A 357 6.53 -11.65 19.29
CA PHE A 357 6.97 -10.37 18.75
C PHE A 357 7.26 -10.50 17.25
N ALA A 358 7.01 -9.44 16.49
CA ALA A 358 7.49 -9.35 15.13
C ALA A 358 9.01 -9.15 15.15
N ILE A 359 9.75 -10.05 14.54
CA ILE A 359 11.21 -10.02 14.49
C ILE A 359 11.67 -9.77 13.06
N VAL A 360 12.55 -8.78 12.87
CA VAL A 360 13.25 -8.53 11.61
C VAL A 360 14.72 -8.91 11.80
N ALA A 361 15.18 -9.91 11.09
CA ALA A 361 16.57 -10.33 11.09
C ALA A 361 17.27 -9.84 9.79
N ILE A 362 18.41 -9.18 9.95
CA ILE A 362 19.25 -8.69 8.84
C ILE A 362 20.57 -9.43 8.85
N SER A 363 20.97 -9.98 7.71
CA SER A 363 22.28 -10.61 7.52
C SER A 363 23.27 -9.64 6.91
N LYS A 364 24.44 -9.49 7.52
CA LYS A 364 25.58 -8.70 7.03
C LYS A 364 26.71 -9.62 6.61
N LEU A 365 27.04 -9.61 5.31
CA LEU A 365 28.08 -10.44 4.73
C LEU A 365 29.09 -9.57 3.98
N ASP A 366 30.33 -10.05 3.88
CA ASP A 366 31.32 -9.54 2.93
C ASP A 366 30.90 -9.87 1.50
N VAL A 367 30.94 -8.89 0.60
CA VAL A 367 30.42 -9.05 -0.78
C VAL A 367 31.29 -10.00 -1.63
N ALA A 368 32.55 -10.16 -1.30
CA ALA A 368 33.50 -10.96 -2.08
C ALA A 368 33.60 -12.40 -1.55
N THR A 369 33.62 -12.56 -0.22
CA THR A 369 33.81 -13.86 0.44
C THR A 369 32.54 -14.52 0.91
N LEU A 370 31.44 -13.75 1.03
CA LEU A 370 30.17 -14.13 1.66
C LEU A 370 30.30 -14.55 3.13
N GLU A 371 31.42 -14.19 3.76
CA GLU A 371 31.64 -14.43 5.18
C GLU A 371 30.83 -13.48 6.05
N PRO A 372 30.34 -13.92 7.23
CA PRO A 372 29.63 -13.07 8.18
C PRO A 372 30.48 -11.88 8.65
N LEU A 373 29.87 -10.70 8.75
CA LEU A 373 30.53 -9.50 9.27
C LEU A 373 29.90 -9.08 10.61
N GLU A 374 30.71 -9.16 11.67
CA GLU A 374 30.36 -8.71 13.02
C GLU A 374 30.54 -7.19 13.16
N GLY A 375 29.75 -6.56 14.03
CA GLY A 375 29.91 -5.17 14.45
C GLY A 375 29.30 -4.13 13.52
N ALA A 376 28.59 -4.52 12.46
CA ALA A 376 27.85 -3.57 11.64
C ALA A 376 26.59 -3.08 12.38
N VAL A 377 26.44 -1.75 12.49
CA VAL A 377 25.29 -1.12 13.15
C VAL A 377 24.22 -0.79 12.11
N PHE A 378 23.00 -1.26 12.36
CA PHE A 378 21.82 -0.96 11.56
C PHE A 378 20.84 -0.14 12.35
N THR A 379 20.22 0.84 11.72
CA THR A 379 19.10 1.57 12.29
C THR A 379 17.89 1.40 11.37
N MET A 380 16.79 0.94 11.95
CA MET A 380 15.51 0.85 11.26
C MET A 380 14.79 2.19 11.39
N PHE A 381 14.22 2.65 10.30
CA PHE A 381 13.44 3.89 10.24
C PHE A 381 12.03 3.60 9.75
N THR A 382 11.05 4.38 10.21
CA THR A 382 9.74 4.48 9.55
C THR A 382 9.90 5.17 8.20
N MET A 383 8.87 5.09 7.35
CA MET A 383 8.89 5.70 6.00
C MET A 383 9.04 7.23 6.03
N ASP A 384 8.68 7.88 7.14
CA ASP A 384 8.88 9.33 7.36
C ASP A 384 10.28 9.69 7.89
N GLY A 385 11.18 8.70 8.02
CA GLY A 385 12.55 8.88 8.47
C GLY A 385 12.73 8.92 10.00
N THR A 386 11.70 8.58 10.79
CA THR A 386 11.82 8.49 12.26
C THR A 386 12.53 7.19 12.65
N PRO A 387 13.62 7.22 13.45
CA PRO A 387 14.30 6.01 13.88
C PRO A 387 13.41 5.19 14.83
N VAL A 388 13.29 3.88 14.55
CA VAL A 388 12.46 2.93 15.32
C VAL A 388 13.32 2.12 16.27
N ALA A 389 14.41 1.52 15.74
CA ALA A 389 15.26 0.64 16.50
C ALA A 389 16.70 0.62 15.91
N THR A 390 17.68 0.22 16.73
CA THR A 390 19.07 0.04 16.30
C THR A 390 19.57 -1.32 16.79
N ALA A 391 20.19 -2.09 15.89
CA ALA A 391 20.79 -3.38 16.21
C ALA A 391 22.21 -3.48 15.60
N THR A 392 23.05 -4.32 16.20
CA THR A 392 24.42 -4.55 15.74
C THR A 392 24.60 -6.02 15.36
N SER A 393 25.24 -6.30 14.20
CA SER A 393 25.47 -7.67 13.79
C SER A 393 26.45 -8.38 14.73
N GLY A 394 26.08 -9.59 15.13
CA GLY A 394 26.91 -10.50 15.92
C GLY A 394 27.94 -11.27 15.08
N PRO A 395 28.65 -12.25 15.71
CA PRO A 395 29.67 -13.06 15.04
C PRO A 395 29.16 -13.83 13.81
N GLU A 396 27.87 -14.21 13.81
CA GLU A 396 27.21 -14.90 12.68
C GLU A 396 26.68 -13.91 11.60
N GLY A 397 27.03 -12.62 11.74
CA GLY A 397 26.60 -11.57 10.81
C GLY A 397 25.14 -11.13 10.94
N TYR A 398 24.36 -11.62 11.91
CA TYR A 398 22.96 -11.27 12.08
C TYR A 398 22.77 -10.10 13.06
N ALA A 399 21.84 -9.19 12.70
CA ALA A 399 21.26 -8.18 13.57
C ALA A 399 19.75 -8.39 13.63
N GLU A 400 19.16 -8.38 14.81
CA GLU A 400 17.70 -8.60 15.04
C GLU A 400 17.08 -7.37 15.68
N PHE A 401 15.85 -7.02 15.23
CA PHE A 401 15.03 -5.92 15.71
C PHE A 401 13.70 -6.42 16.28
#